data_6626e134ef1e0589f1413ff851f4406b
#
_entry.id   6626e134ef1e0589f1413ff851f4406b
#
_cell.length_a   1.000
_cell.length_b   1.000
_cell.length_c   1.000
_cell.angle_alpha   90.00
_cell.angle_beta   90.00
_cell.angle_gamma   90.00
#
_symmetry.space_group_name_H-M   'P 1'
#
loop_
_entity.id
_entity.type
_entity.pdbx_description
1 polymer ?
#
loop_
_entity_poly.entity_id
_entity_poly.type
_entity_poly.pdbx_seq_one_letter_code
_entity_poly.pdbx_strand_id
1 'polypeptide(L)'
;MGASQRRKGAAGERELAQILSTELGICVQRKLGQARDGGYDLTQTGPFTWEVKRRKGIAVHEWVEQCVKAAGPHDIPVVACRGDGKEWLVVMRLSDALPLIRGEISEAPMEP
;
A
#
# COMPACT_ATOMS: atom_id res chain seq x y z
N MET A 1 2.25 -16.38 17.59
CA MET A 1 1.60 -15.52 16.63
C MET A 1 0.50 -14.78 17.28
N GLY A 2 -0.24 -14.35 17.28
CA GLY A 2 -1.31 -13.83 18.01
C GLY A 2 -1.26 -12.32 18.17
N ALA A 3 -1.43 -11.90 19.43
CA ALA A 3 -1.64 -10.51 19.75
C ALA A 3 -0.50 -9.59 19.30
N SER A 4 0.72 -10.08 19.43
CA SER A 4 1.91 -9.30 19.07
C SER A 4 1.94 -8.94 17.59
N GLN A 5 1.64 -9.91 16.71
CA GLN A 5 1.62 -9.65 15.28
C GLN A 5 0.43 -8.79 14.86
N ARG A 6 -0.71 -8.99 15.51
CA ARG A 6 -1.87 -8.15 15.24
C ARG A 6 -1.62 -6.70 15.62
N ARG A 7 -0.95 -6.47 16.75
CA ARG A 7 -0.60 -5.12 17.16
C ARG A 7 0.40 -4.47 16.21
N LYS A 8 1.37 -5.25 15.73
CA LYS A 8 2.34 -4.75 14.77
C LYS A 8 1.66 -4.38 13.44
N GLY A 9 0.74 -5.20 12.98
CA GLY A 9 -0.02 -4.92 11.77
C GLY A 9 -0.84 -3.64 11.90
N ALA A 10 -1.57 -3.51 13.01
CA ALA A 10 -2.38 -2.32 13.26
C ALA A 10 -1.51 -1.07 13.39
N ALA A 11 -0.36 -1.19 14.05
CA ALA A 11 0.56 -0.07 14.19
C ALA A 11 1.10 0.37 12.84
N GLY A 12 1.43 -0.59 11.96
CA GLY A 12 1.90 -0.27 10.62
C GLY A 12 0.84 0.44 9.80
N GLU A 13 -0.40 -0.02 9.87
CA GLU A 13 -1.51 0.62 9.17
C GLU A 13 -1.70 2.06 9.63
N ARG A 14 -1.67 2.29 10.95
CA ARG A 14 -1.81 3.65 11.49
C ARG A 14 -0.66 4.54 11.08
N GLU A 15 0.55 4.01 11.11
CA GLU A 15 1.74 4.76 10.72
C GLU A 15 1.66 5.20 9.27
N LEU A 16 1.36 4.27 8.38
CA LEU A 16 1.27 4.59 6.96
C LEU A 16 0.11 5.53 6.68
N ALA A 17 -1.05 5.31 7.31
CA ALA A 17 -2.19 6.20 7.14
C ALA A 17 -1.82 7.63 7.54
N GLN A 18 -1.07 7.80 8.61
CA GLN A 18 -0.61 9.12 9.04
C GLN A 18 0.33 9.76 8.02
N ILE A 19 1.28 8.98 7.51
CA ILE A 19 2.23 9.47 6.51
C ILE A 19 1.48 9.92 5.25
N LEU A 20 0.59 9.08 4.74
CA LEU A 20 -0.15 9.41 3.52
C LEU A 20 -1.06 10.63 3.73
N SER A 21 -1.72 10.70 4.88
CA SER A 21 -2.58 11.86 5.17
C SER A 21 -1.79 13.14 5.19
N THR A 22 -0.63 13.13 5.82
CA THR A 22 0.23 14.31 5.93
C THR A 22 0.78 14.71 4.56
N GLU A 23 1.34 13.73 3.83
CA GLU A 23 2.02 14.02 2.58
C GLU A 23 1.07 14.36 1.44
N LEU A 24 -0.11 13.76 1.44
CA LEU A 24 -1.07 13.96 0.35
C LEU A 24 -2.15 14.97 0.67
N GLY A 25 -2.23 15.41 1.93
CA GLY A 25 -3.24 16.39 2.34
C GLY A 25 -4.66 15.86 2.30
N ILE A 26 -4.83 14.57 2.54
CA ILE A 26 -6.14 13.91 2.55
C ILE A 26 -6.30 13.14 3.85
N CYS A 27 -7.50 12.64 4.09
CA CYS A 27 -7.80 11.90 5.31
C CYS A 27 -7.78 10.41 5.03
N VAL A 28 -6.63 9.77 5.21
CA VAL A 28 -6.49 8.33 5.05
C VAL A 28 -6.67 7.66 6.41
N GLN A 29 -7.47 6.61 6.46
CA GLN A 29 -7.77 5.90 7.69
C GLN A 29 -7.61 4.40 7.49
N ARG A 30 -7.35 3.69 8.61
CA ARG A 30 -7.37 2.24 8.60
C ARG A 30 -8.81 1.77 8.33
N LYS A 31 -8.93 0.70 7.57
CA LYS A 31 -10.22 0.04 7.44
C LYS A 31 -10.43 -0.85 8.65
N LEU A 32 -11.48 -0.57 9.42
CA LEU A 32 -11.77 -1.29 10.65
C LEU A 32 -12.85 -2.34 10.43
N GLY A 33 -12.75 -3.42 11.21
CA GLY A 33 -13.86 -4.36 11.34
C GLY A 33 -14.07 -5.35 10.23
N GLN A 34 -13.46 -5.16 9.08
CA GLN A 34 -13.69 -6.00 7.91
C GLN A 34 -12.44 -6.76 7.49
N ALA A 35 -11.48 -6.86 8.38
CA ALA A 35 -10.18 -7.42 8.03
C ALA A 35 -10.24 -8.85 7.54
N ARG A 36 -11.20 -9.64 8.07
CA ARG A 36 -11.29 -11.04 7.66
C ARG A 36 -11.98 -11.25 6.34
N ASP A 37 -12.55 -10.21 5.76
CA ASP A 37 -13.22 -10.32 4.48
C ASP A 37 -12.26 -10.13 3.31
N GLY A 38 -10.96 -10.05 3.59
CA GLY A 38 -9.95 -9.94 2.55
C GLY A 38 -9.92 -8.61 1.85
N GLY A 39 -10.41 -7.57 2.49
CA GLY A 39 -10.44 -6.25 1.90
C GLY A 39 -9.11 -5.51 2.06
N TYR A 40 -9.08 -4.28 1.58
CA TYR A 40 -7.93 -3.41 1.68
C TYR A 40 -7.74 -2.90 3.12
N ASP A 41 -6.53 -2.46 3.42
CA ASP A 41 -6.17 -2.03 4.78
C ASP A 41 -6.42 -0.55 5.06
N LEU A 42 -6.44 0.29 4.05
CA LEU A 42 -6.64 1.73 4.19
C LEU A 42 -7.79 2.21 3.35
N THR A 43 -8.45 3.28 3.80
CA THR A 43 -9.58 3.88 3.09
C THR A 43 -9.22 5.26 2.56
N GLN A 44 -9.99 5.73 1.58
CA GLN A 44 -9.90 7.08 1.05
C GLN A 44 -8.56 7.36 0.36
N THR A 45 -8.07 6.37 -0.35
CA THR A 45 -6.79 6.44 -1.04
C THR A 45 -6.94 6.59 -2.55
N GLY A 46 -8.11 7.04 -3.02
CA GLY A 46 -8.35 7.23 -4.46
C GLY A 46 -8.31 5.91 -5.21
N PRO A 47 -7.63 5.86 -6.35
CA PRO A 47 -7.60 4.65 -7.17
C PRO A 47 -6.65 3.57 -6.63
N PHE A 48 -5.93 3.84 -5.55
CA PHE A 48 -4.95 2.90 -5.00
C PHE A 48 -5.57 2.06 -3.90
N THR A 49 -5.37 0.75 -3.97
CA THR A 49 -5.78 -0.18 -2.92
C THR A 49 -4.52 -0.65 -2.21
N TRP A 50 -4.46 -0.39 -0.91
CA TRP A 50 -3.26 -0.62 -0.12
C TRP A 50 -3.34 -1.87 0.73
N GLU A 51 -2.26 -2.64 0.70
CA GLU A 51 -1.99 -3.73 1.62
C GLU A 51 -0.76 -3.32 2.44
N VAL A 52 -0.86 -3.35 3.75
CA VAL A 52 0.22 -2.89 4.64
C VAL A 52 0.84 -4.08 5.34
N LYS A 53 2.15 -4.23 5.21
CA LYS A 53 2.89 -5.33 5.83
C LYS A 53 4.05 -4.80 6.65
N ARG A 54 4.11 -5.21 7.89
CA ARG A 54 5.22 -4.89 8.80
C ARG A 54 5.74 -6.19 9.37
N ARG A 55 6.65 -6.81 8.64
CA ARG A 55 7.14 -8.16 8.94
C ARG A 55 8.62 -8.27 8.65
N LYS A 56 9.24 -9.26 9.28
CA LYS A 56 10.64 -9.56 9.01
C LYS A 56 10.82 -10.31 7.70
N GLY A 57 9.91 -11.24 7.38
CA GLY A 57 10.03 -12.06 6.19
C GLY A 57 9.56 -11.33 4.94
N ILE A 58 10.03 -11.79 3.81
CA ILE A 58 9.68 -11.21 2.51
C ILE A 58 8.88 -12.24 1.71
N ALA A 59 7.65 -11.91 1.40
CA ALA A 59 6.78 -12.75 0.58
C ALA A 59 6.02 -11.86 -0.39
N VAL A 60 6.79 -11.06 -1.17
CA VAL A 60 6.21 -9.99 -1.96
C VAL A 60 5.21 -10.47 -3.00
N HIS A 61 5.48 -11.61 -3.64
CA HIS A 61 4.54 -12.11 -4.66
C HIS A 61 3.20 -12.50 -4.03
N GLU A 62 3.24 -13.15 -2.88
CA GLU A 62 2.02 -13.53 -2.18
C GLU A 62 1.25 -12.30 -1.70
N TRP A 63 1.96 -11.30 -1.18
CA TRP A 63 1.34 -10.06 -0.73
C TRP A 63 0.68 -9.33 -1.89
N VAL A 64 1.35 -9.26 -3.04
CA VAL A 64 0.79 -8.62 -4.21
C VAL A 64 -0.44 -9.38 -4.70
N GLU A 65 -0.39 -10.71 -4.74
CA GLU A 65 -1.55 -11.51 -5.13
C GLU A 65 -2.75 -11.26 -4.22
N GLN A 66 -2.50 -11.17 -2.91
CA GLN A 66 -3.54 -10.87 -1.95
C GLN A 66 -4.15 -9.50 -2.21
N CYS A 67 -3.31 -8.52 -2.47
CA CYS A 67 -3.75 -7.16 -2.73
C CYS A 67 -4.55 -7.07 -4.04
N VAL A 68 -4.11 -7.77 -5.06
CA VAL A 68 -4.83 -7.84 -6.34
C VAL A 68 -6.23 -8.37 -6.14
N LYS A 69 -6.38 -9.40 -5.32
CA LYS A 69 -7.70 -9.98 -5.05
C LYS A 69 -8.62 -9.00 -4.34
N ALA A 70 -8.05 -8.12 -3.51
CA ALA A 70 -8.84 -7.14 -2.77
C ALA A 70 -9.19 -5.91 -3.61
N ALA A 71 -8.43 -5.67 -4.67
CA ALA A 71 -8.59 -4.47 -5.48
C ALA A 71 -9.78 -4.60 -6.43
N GLY A 72 -10.46 -3.49 -6.66
CA GLY A 72 -11.48 -3.43 -7.69
C GLY A 72 -10.86 -3.46 -9.08
N PRO A 73 -11.68 -3.64 -10.13
CA PRO A 73 -11.14 -3.81 -11.49
C PRO A 73 -10.37 -2.62 -12.02
N HIS A 74 -10.62 -1.44 -11.49
CA HIS A 74 -9.95 -0.23 -11.94
C HIS A 74 -8.99 0.33 -10.92
N ASP A 75 -8.82 -0.37 -9.80
CA ASP A 75 -7.94 0.07 -8.74
C ASP A 75 -6.53 -0.45 -8.96
N ILE A 76 -5.57 0.26 -8.39
CA ILE A 76 -4.16 -0.09 -8.47
C ILE A 76 -3.76 -0.71 -7.14
N PRO A 77 -3.44 -2.02 -7.11
CA PRO A 77 -3.01 -2.65 -5.88
C PRO A 77 -1.57 -2.25 -5.54
N VAL A 78 -1.36 -1.84 -4.30
CA VAL A 78 -0.05 -1.42 -3.84
C VAL A 78 0.22 -2.06 -2.48
N VAL A 79 1.36 -2.69 -2.34
CA VAL A 79 1.80 -3.25 -1.07
C VAL A 79 2.82 -2.30 -0.46
N ALA A 80 2.55 -1.80 0.73
CA ALA A 80 3.52 -1.04 1.48
C ALA A 80 4.08 -1.95 2.57
N CYS A 81 5.38 -2.04 2.66
CA CYS A 81 6.01 -2.93 3.62
C CYS A 81 7.28 -2.33 4.20
N ARG A 82 7.60 -2.73 5.42
CA ARG A 82 8.89 -2.42 6.00
C ARG A 82 9.20 -3.41 7.12
N GLY A 83 10.48 -3.66 7.32
CA GLY A 83 10.97 -4.37 8.47
C GLY A 83 11.08 -3.42 9.65
N ASP A 84 11.35 -3.97 10.83
CA ASP A 84 11.56 -3.17 12.02
C ASP A 84 12.80 -2.31 11.84
N GLY A 85 12.67 -1.02 12.11
CA GLY A 85 13.76 -0.08 11.97
C GLY A 85 14.19 0.21 10.54
N LYS A 86 13.42 -0.24 9.55
CA LYS A 86 13.72 0.01 8.14
C LYS A 86 12.74 1.02 7.57
N GLU A 87 13.08 1.57 6.42
CA GLU A 87 12.17 2.53 5.81
C GLU A 87 11.05 1.82 5.04
N TRP A 88 10.00 2.56 4.79
CA TRP A 88 8.87 2.03 4.02
C TRP A 88 9.23 1.85 2.57
N LEU A 89 8.77 0.73 2.00
CA LEU A 89 8.90 0.41 0.59
C LEU A 89 7.52 0.20 0.02
N VAL A 90 7.36 0.44 -1.28
CA VAL A 90 6.14 0.05 -1.97
C VAL A 90 6.48 -0.97 -3.04
N VAL A 91 5.58 -1.94 -3.21
CA VAL A 91 5.69 -2.97 -4.23
C VAL A 91 4.40 -2.98 -5.01
N MET A 92 4.51 -2.94 -6.33
CA MET A 92 3.34 -3.01 -7.19
C MET A 92 3.72 -3.74 -8.46
N ARG A 93 2.72 -4.20 -9.19
CA ARG A 93 3.00 -4.88 -10.46
C ARG A 93 3.60 -3.90 -11.44
N LEU A 94 4.56 -4.36 -12.22
CA LEU A 94 5.19 -3.51 -13.23
C LEU A 94 4.14 -2.94 -14.20
N SER A 95 3.15 -3.76 -14.55
CA SER A 95 2.10 -3.31 -15.46
C SER A 95 1.30 -2.13 -14.91
N ASP A 96 1.19 -2.02 -13.57
CA ASP A 96 0.51 -0.89 -12.95
C ASP A 96 1.45 0.31 -12.79
N ALA A 97 2.73 0.05 -12.58
CA ALA A 97 3.71 1.11 -12.41
C ALA A 97 4.06 1.83 -13.71
N LEU A 98 4.07 1.10 -14.82
CA LEU A 98 4.48 1.67 -16.10
C LEU A 98 3.65 2.89 -16.53
N PRO A 99 2.32 2.88 -16.41
CA PRO A 99 1.56 4.09 -16.75
C PRO A 99 1.93 5.28 -15.88
N LEU A 100 2.21 5.05 -14.59
CA LEU A 100 2.61 6.13 -13.69
C LEU A 100 3.98 6.68 -14.07
N ILE A 101 4.92 5.78 -14.35
CA ILE A 101 6.25 6.17 -14.77
C ILE A 101 6.20 6.90 -16.11
N ARG A 102 5.38 6.40 -17.02
CA ARG A 102 5.21 7.01 -18.34
C ARG A 102 4.66 8.43 -18.24
N GLY A 103 3.70 8.64 -17.33
CA GLY A 103 3.17 9.97 -17.10
C GLY A 103 4.22 10.93 -16.62
N GLU A 104 5.06 10.49 -15.68
CA GLU A 104 6.15 11.31 -15.16
C GLU A 104 7.15 11.65 -16.27
N ILE A 105 7.51 10.68 -17.08
CA ILE A 105 8.43 10.90 -18.19
C ILE A 105 7.82 11.84 -19.21
N SER A 106 6.53 11.65 -19.52
CA SER A 106 5.84 12.50 -20.51
C SER A 106 5.75 13.95 -20.07
N GLU A 107 5.70 14.21 -18.78
CA GLU A 107 5.61 15.55 -18.24
C GLU A 107 6.98 16.19 -18.07
N ALA A 108 8.04 15.42 -18.20
CA ALA A 108 9.39 15.98 -18.10
C ALA A 108 9.62 16.95 -19.25
N PRO A 109 10.35 18.03 -19.02
CA PRO A 109 10.65 18.96 -20.09
C PRO A 109 11.39 18.24 -21.21
N MET A 110 10.92 18.44 -22.42
CA MET A 110 11.63 17.91 -23.58
C MET A 110 12.87 18.75 -23.80
N GLU A 111 14.00 18.09 -23.80
CA GLU A 111 15.24 18.78 -24.08
C GLU A 111 15.27 19.18 -25.55
N PRO A 112 15.57 20.42 -25.85
CA PRO A 112 15.66 20.89 -27.23
C PRO A 112 16.83 20.24 -27.97
#